data_30b5485364a2092ec377316ef783f2f1
#
_entry.id   30b5485364a2092ec377316ef783f2f1
#
_cell.length_a   1.000
_cell.length_b   1.000
_cell.length_c   1.000
_cell.angle_alpha   90.00
_cell.angle_beta   90.00
_cell.angle_gamma   90.00
#
_symmetry.space_group_name_H-M   'P 1'
#
loop_
_entity.id
_entity.type
_entity.pdbx_description
1 polymer ?
#
loop_
_entity_poly.entity_id
_entity_poly.type
_entity_poly.pdbx_seq_one_letter_code
_entity_poly.pdbx_strand_id
1 'polypeptide(L)'
;MRFLHLSDLHLGKRVNEFSMLEDQAYILKEILNIIDEQKVEAVLIAGDVYDKVIPSAEAVRLLDDFLTRLAARELPVFLISGNHDSAERIAFGSRLMSSRQIYLSPVFEADVEPVTVRDEYGEINIYMLPFVKPSLVKRLYPEEEIITYQDAVNAAVQHMQIDTDKRNILLAHQFVTGAARCDSEELSVGGVDDVDASVFEGFEYVALGHLHGPQKIGKETVRYSGTPLKYSFSEASHKKAAVIVDVEEKGTVKIQQIPLVPKHDMREIRGTYMEVTALDFYKDMNTEDYLHITLTDEEDIPDAIGKLRTIYPNIMKLSYDNLRTRAAVTVRGTAEVEEKSPMELLREFYELQNNQPMTDGQEEIARGMMEEIWEDER
;
A
#
# COMPACT_ATOMS: atom_id res chain seq x y z
N MET A 1 -7.53 -28.34 2.05
CA MET A 1 -6.90 -27.65 0.91
C MET A 1 -6.03 -26.50 1.40
N ARG A 2 -4.83 -26.33 0.85
CA ARG A 2 -3.86 -25.30 1.24
C ARG A 2 -3.83 -24.17 0.23
N PHE A 3 -4.20 -22.98 0.68
CA PHE A 3 -4.23 -21.76 -0.13
C PHE A 3 -3.05 -20.84 0.18
N LEU A 4 -2.60 -20.10 -0.81
CA LEU A 4 -1.76 -18.92 -0.64
C LEU A 4 -2.62 -17.68 -0.86
N HIS A 5 -2.68 -16.79 0.11
CA HIS A 5 -3.36 -15.50 0.01
C HIS A 5 -2.34 -14.37 -0.19
N LEU A 6 -2.51 -13.64 -1.27
CA LEU A 6 -1.78 -12.44 -1.68
C LEU A 6 -2.78 -11.33 -1.97
N SER A 7 -2.32 -10.07 -1.90
CA SER A 7 -3.08 -8.89 -2.34
C SER A 7 -2.13 -7.76 -2.70
N ASP A 8 -2.66 -6.70 -3.28
CA ASP A 8 -2.00 -5.41 -3.40
C ASP A 8 -0.60 -5.53 -4.06
N LEU A 9 -0.54 -6.24 -5.19
CA LEU A 9 0.70 -6.45 -5.94
C LEU A 9 1.22 -5.13 -6.52
N HIS A 10 0.32 -4.21 -6.89
CA HIS A 10 0.61 -2.90 -7.48
C HIS A 10 1.69 -2.95 -8.56
N LEU A 11 1.57 -3.91 -9.49
CA LEU A 11 2.56 -4.10 -10.55
C LEU A 11 2.73 -2.82 -11.38
N GLY A 12 3.98 -2.40 -11.54
CA GLY A 12 4.34 -1.16 -12.21
C GLY A 12 4.43 0.06 -11.30
N LYS A 13 4.32 -0.13 -9.98
CA LYS A 13 4.45 0.97 -9.01
C LYS A 13 5.81 1.66 -9.11
N ARG A 14 5.77 2.98 -8.91
CA ARG A 14 6.95 3.82 -8.73
C ARG A 14 6.89 4.48 -7.37
N VAL A 15 8.00 4.45 -6.65
CA VAL A 15 8.14 5.10 -5.34
C VAL A 15 9.24 6.14 -5.45
N ASN A 16 8.93 7.40 -5.17
CA ASN A 16 9.89 8.52 -5.31
C ASN A 16 10.67 8.46 -6.64
N GLU A 17 9.96 8.22 -7.74
CA GLU A 17 10.51 8.08 -9.11
C GLU A 17 11.27 6.78 -9.40
N PHE A 18 11.60 5.95 -8.42
CA PHE A 18 12.20 4.64 -8.62
C PHE A 18 11.14 3.63 -9.11
N SER A 19 11.48 2.89 -10.14
CA SER A 19 10.62 1.79 -10.62
C SER A 19 10.79 0.58 -9.74
N MET A 20 9.68 0.00 -9.25
CA MET A 20 9.71 -1.20 -8.42
C MET A 20 9.64 -2.50 -9.24
N LEU A 21 9.59 -2.44 -10.56
CA LEU A 21 9.36 -3.61 -11.43
C LEU A 21 10.38 -4.73 -11.24
N GLU A 22 11.66 -4.40 -11.04
CA GLU A 22 12.71 -5.41 -10.83
C GLU A 22 12.52 -6.14 -9.49
N ASP A 23 12.22 -5.38 -8.42
CA ASP A 23 11.92 -5.95 -7.11
C ASP A 23 10.61 -6.74 -7.13
N GLN A 24 9.61 -6.28 -7.88
CA GLN A 24 8.35 -7.01 -8.08
C GLN A 24 8.59 -8.33 -8.82
N ALA A 25 9.41 -8.35 -9.86
CA ALA A 25 9.78 -9.58 -10.56
C ALA A 25 10.53 -10.56 -9.63
N TYR A 26 11.43 -10.02 -8.79
CA TYR A 26 12.17 -10.82 -7.80
C TYR A 26 11.22 -11.43 -6.77
N ILE A 27 10.35 -10.63 -6.15
CA ILE A 27 9.48 -11.13 -5.07
C ILE A 27 8.42 -12.11 -5.59
N LEU A 28 7.90 -11.93 -6.81
CA LEU A 28 7.00 -12.90 -7.43
C LEU A 28 7.69 -14.24 -7.69
N LYS A 29 8.98 -14.22 -8.01
CA LYS A 29 9.77 -15.46 -8.12
C LYS A 29 9.94 -16.14 -6.76
N GLU A 30 10.22 -15.39 -5.70
CA GLU A 30 10.29 -15.94 -4.34
C GLU A 30 8.93 -16.51 -3.88
N ILE A 31 7.82 -15.86 -4.23
CA ILE A 31 6.48 -16.38 -3.99
C ILE A 31 6.27 -17.73 -4.70
N LEU A 32 6.73 -17.90 -5.94
CA LEU A 32 6.66 -19.19 -6.62
C LEU A 32 7.50 -20.29 -5.93
N ASN A 33 8.66 -19.93 -5.37
CA ASN A 33 9.46 -20.85 -4.55
C ASN A 33 8.70 -21.26 -3.27
N ILE A 34 8.07 -20.30 -2.59
CA ILE A 34 7.21 -20.56 -1.42
C ILE A 34 6.06 -21.51 -1.78
N ILE A 35 5.40 -21.29 -2.92
CA ILE A 35 4.33 -22.16 -3.42
C ILE A 35 4.81 -23.60 -3.52
N ASP A 36 5.98 -23.82 -4.13
CA ASP A 36 6.56 -25.15 -4.33
C ASP A 36 6.99 -25.78 -2.99
N GLU A 37 7.65 -25.04 -2.12
CA GLU A 37 8.14 -25.50 -0.82
C GLU A 37 6.98 -25.82 0.17
N GLN A 38 5.97 -24.97 0.20
CA GLN A 38 4.81 -25.12 1.09
C GLN A 38 3.73 -26.05 0.52
N LYS A 39 3.92 -26.54 -0.72
CA LYS A 39 2.95 -27.41 -1.41
C LYS A 39 1.57 -26.76 -1.45
N VAL A 40 1.52 -25.51 -1.90
CA VAL A 40 0.27 -24.77 -2.09
C VAL A 40 -0.57 -25.44 -3.16
N GLU A 41 -1.87 -25.56 -2.92
CA GLU A 41 -2.82 -26.22 -3.82
C GLU A 41 -3.71 -25.23 -4.58
N ALA A 42 -3.80 -23.95 -4.12
CA ALA A 42 -4.51 -22.89 -4.81
C ALA A 42 -4.01 -21.51 -4.38
N VAL A 43 -4.21 -20.48 -5.22
CA VAL A 43 -3.75 -19.11 -4.97
C VAL A 43 -4.94 -18.15 -4.98
N LEU A 44 -5.03 -17.28 -3.95
CA LEU A 44 -6.00 -16.22 -3.82
C LEU A 44 -5.27 -14.88 -3.98
N ILE A 45 -5.72 -14.02 -4.90
CA ILE A 45 -5.15 -12.67 -5.13
C ILE A 45 -6.28 -11.65 -4.94
N ALA A 46 -6.27 -10.98 -3.80
CA ALA A 46 -7.36 -10.14 -3.36
C ALA A 46 -7.25 -8.66 -3.80
N GLY A 47 -7.10 -8.43 -5.10
CA GLY A 47 -7.19 -7.10 -5.73
C GLY A 47 -5.89 -6.30 -5.75
N ASP A 48 -5.97 -5.12 -6.34
CA ASP A 48 -4.87 -4.17 -6.61
C ASP A 48 -3.68 -4.87 -7.27
N VAL A 49 -3.98 -5.53 -8.38
CA VAL A 49 -3.01 -6.26 -9.19
C VAL A 49 -2.04 -5.28 -9.86
N TYR A 50 -2.57 -4.19 -10.40
CA TYR A 50 -1.80 -3.12 -11.00
C TYR A 50 -1.81 -1.85 -10.15
N ASP A 51 -0.77 -1.03 -10.26
CA ASP A 51 -0.70 0.27 -9.58
C ASP A 51 -1.66 1.31 -10.18
N LYS A 52 -2.10 1.12 -11.43
CA LYS A 52 -2.93 2.09 -12.16
C LYS A 52 -3.94 1.39 -13.04
N VAL A 53 -5.09 2.05 -13.21
CA VAL A 53 -6.18 1.64 -14.13
C VAL A 53 -5.68 1.31 -15.55
N ILE A 54 -4.64 2.04 -16.01
CA ILE A 54 -3.94 1.76 -17.29
C ILE A 54 -2.50 1.37 -16.94
N PRO A 55 -2.20 0.06 -16.83
CA PRO A 55 -0.87 -0.42 -16.49
C PRO A 55 0.12 -0.23 -17.64
N SER A 56 1.41 -0.17 -17.31
CA SER A 56 2.46 -0.20 -18.32
C SER A 56 2.56 -1.58 -18.98
N ALA A 57 3.12 -1.64 -20.19
CA ALA A 57 3.32 -2.90 -20.90
C ALA A 57 4.23 -3.88 -20.12
N GLU A 58 5.18 -3.34 -19.36
CA GLU A 58 6.08 -4.14 -18.51
C GLU A 58 5.32 -4.77 -17.34
N ALA A 59 4.41 -4.02 -16.69
CA ALA A 59 3.56 -4.55 -15.62
C ALA A 59 2.63 -5.66 -16.14
N VAL A 60 2.05 -5.47 -17.33
CA VAL A 60 1.20 -6.50 -17.98
C VAL A 60 2.00 -7.77 -18.27
N ARG A 61 3.22 -7.65 -18.82
CA ARG A 61 4.09 -8.81 -19.09
C ARG A 61 4.49 -9.52 -17.79
N LEU A 62 4.72 -8.78 -16.71
CA LEU A 62 5.08 -9.36 -15.42
C LEU A 62 3.93 -10.18 -14.83
N LEU A 63 2.69 -9.68 -14.92
CA LEU A 63 1.52 -10.47 -14.51
C LEU A 63 1.33 -11.70 -15.38
N ASP A 64 1.45 -11.55 -16.71
CA ASP A 64 1.32 -12.66 -17.67
C ASP A 64 2.33 -13.79 -17.38
N ASP A 65 3.62 -13.44 -17.14
CA ASP A 65 4.65 -14.41 -16.76
C ASP A 65 4.29 -15.11 -15.43
N PHE A 66 3.83 -14.37 -14.43
CA PHE A 66 3.45 -14.93 -13.14
C PHE A 66 2.26 -15.89 -13.26
N LEU A 67 1.18 -15.47 -13.92
CA LEU A 67 0.01 -16.34 -14.15
C LEU A 67 0.34 -17.56 -15.00
N THR A 68 1.19 -17.41 -16.02
CA THR A 68 1.67 -18.52 -16.85
C THR A 68 2.43 -19.55 -16.03
N ARG A 69 3.29 -19.10 -15.09
CA ARG A 69 4.03 -20.02 -14.20
C ARG A 69 3.12 -20.69 -13.16
N LEU A 70 2.08 -20.03 -12.71
CA LEU A 70 1.05 -20.64 -11.85
C LEU A 70 0.24 -21.69 -12.63
N ALA A 71 -0.20 -21.37 -13.85
CA ALA A 71 -0.89 -22.30 -14.73
C ALA A 71 -0.06 -23.55 -15.08
N ALA A 72 1.26 -23.39 -15.25
CA ALA A 72 2.18 -24.51 -15.49
C ALA A 72 2.30 -25.47 -14.29
N ARG A 73 1.92 -25.03 -13.09
CA ARG A 73 1.82 -25.84 -11.88
C ARG A 73 0.44 -26.48 -11.69
N GLU A 74 -0.48 -26.23 -12.63
CA GLU A 74 -1.86 -26.70 -12.59
C GLU A 74 -2.62 -26.26 -11.31
N LEU A 75 -2.24 -25.10 -10.75
CA LEU A 75 -2.85 -24.52 -9.55
C LEU A 75 -4.07 -23.69 -9.91
N PRO A 76 -5.22 -23.90 -9.25
CA PRO A 76 -6.33 -22.95 -9.29
C PRO A 76 -5.90 -21.57 -8.76
N VAL A 77 -6.16 -20.52 -9.53
CA VAL A 77 -5.87 -19.13 -9.17
C VAL A 77 -7.17 -18.35 -9.17
N PHE A 78 -7.46 -17.66 -8.07
CA PHE A 78 -8.63 -16.81 -7.92
C PHE A 78 -8.14 -15.37 -7.75
N LEU A 79 -8.50 -14.49 -8.67
CA LEU A 79 -8.02 -13.13 -8.72
C LEU A 79 -9.19 -12.16 -8.89
N ILE A 80 -9.30 -11.20 -7.99
CA ILE A 80 -10.27 -10.10 -8.08
C ILE A 80 -9.59 -8.78 -8.44
N SER A 81 -10.35 -7.82 -8.95
CA SER A 81 -9.87 -6.43 -9.11
C SER A 81 -10.05 -5.64 -7.82
N GLY A 82 -9.09 -4.74 -7.55
CA GLY A 82 -9.15 -3.75 -6.48
C GLY A 82 -9.57 -2.37 -6.98
N ASN A 83 -9.34 -1.32 -6.17
CA ASN A 83 -9.72 0.06 -6.51
C ASN A 83 -8.74 0.74 -7.49
N HIS A 84 -7.48 0.28 -7.57
CA HIS A 84 -6.49 0.74 -8.54
C HIS A 84 -6.66 0.08 -9.92
N ASP A 85 -7.35 -1.06 -9.99
CA ASP A 85 -7.52 -1.82 -11.21
C ASP A 85 -8.70 -1.31 -12.07
N SER A 86 -8.67 -1.60 -13.39
CA SER A 86 -9.88 -1.63 -14.20
C SER A 86 -10.47 -3.03 -14.15
N ALA A 87 -11.68 -3.17 -13.60
CA ALA A 87 -12.38 -4.45 -13.52
C ALA A 87 -12.54 -5.10 -14.91
N GLU A 88 -12.79 -4.29 -15.96
CA GLU A 88 -12.92 -4.78 -17.34
C GLU A 88 -11.61 -5.33 -17.90
N ARG A 89 -10.47 -4.72 -17.53
CA ARG A 89 -9.15 -5.18 -17.97
C ARG A 89 -8.74 -6.45 -17.25
N ILE A 90 -9.02 -6.54 -15.94
CA ILE A 90 -8.79 -7.77 -15.17
C ILE A 90 -9.70 -8.90 -15.69
N ALA A 91 -10.97 -8.63 -15.97
CA ALA A 91 -11.90 -9.62 -16.50
C ALA A 91 -11.61 -10.07 -17.96
N PHE A 92 -10.70 -9.36 -18.66
CA PHE A 92 -10.40 -9.68 -20.05
C PHE A 92 -9.86 -11.11 -20.20
N GLY A 93 -10.52 -11.87 -21.05
CA GLY A 93 -10.11 -13.28 -21.31
C GLY A 93 -10.49 -14.27 -20.21
N SER A 94 -11.20 -13.88 -19.16
CA SER A 94 -11.57 -14.73 -18.01
C SER A 94 -12.17 -16.08 -18.41
N ARG A 95 -13.10 -16.09 -19.39
CA ARG A 95 -13.72 -17.31 -19.91
C ARG A 95 -12.76 -18.27 -20.63
N LEU A 96 -11.69 -17.74 -21.21
CA LEU A 96 -10.63 -18.58 -21.82
C LEU A 96 -9.68 -19.10 -20.76
N MET A 97 -9.33 -18.26 -19.78
CA MET A 97 -8.37 -18.59 -18.72
C MET A 97 -8.94 -19.59 -17.71
N SER A 98 -10.27 -19.60 -17.49
CA SER A 98 -10.92 -20.56 -16.60
C SER A 98 -10.68 -22.02 -17.02
N SER A 99 -10.49 -22.30 -18.32
CA SER A 99 -10.11 -23.64 -18.80
C SER A 99 -8.73 -24.10 -18.33
N ARG A 100 -7.91 -23.17 -17.83
CA ARG A 100 -6.61 -23.42 -17.21
C ARG A 100 -6.62 -23.18 -15.71
N GLN A 101 -7.81 -23.19 -15.09
CA GLN A 101 -8.04 -22.97 -13.67
C GLN A 101 -7.61 -21.57 -13.17
N ILE A 102 -7.51 -20.59 -14.08
CA ILE A 102 -7.28 -19.20 -13.71
C ILE A 102 -8.63 -18.47 -13.77
N TYR A 103 -9.16 -18.17 -12.59
CA TYR A 103 -10.46 -17.53 -12.41
C TYR A 103 -10.24 -16.04 -12.10
N LEU A 104 -10.58 -15.20 -13.07
CA LEU A 104 -10.55 -13.75 -12.92
C LEU A 104 -11.96 -13.28 -12.61
N SER A 105 -12.15 -12.44 -11.59
CA SER A 105 -13.47 -11.92 -11.26
C SER A 105 -14.06 -11.19 -12.46
N PRO A 106 -15.32 -11.42 -12.79
CA PRO A 106 -16.02 -10.56 -13.74
C PRO A 106 -16.17 -9.15 -13.18
N VAL A 107 -16.56 -8.21 -14.04
CA VAL A 107 -17.12 -6.94 -13.56
C VAL A 107 -18.36 -7.25 -12.71
N PHE A 108 -18.52 -6.57 -11.58
CA PHE A 108 -19.66 -6.81 -10.70
C PHE A 108 -20.97 -6.43 -11.38
N GLU A 109 -21.82 -7.43 -11.63
CA GLU A 109 -23.10 -7.33 -12.35
C GLU A 109 -24.28 -7.84 -11.50
N ALA A 110 -24.23 -7.66 -10.21
CA ALA A 110 -25.18 -8.04 -9.17
C ALA A 110 -24.98 -9.45 -8.57
N ASP A 111 -24.81 -10.49 -9.38
CA ASP A 111 -24.66 -11.85 -8.87
C ASP A 111 -23.19 -12.25 -8.77
N VAL A 112 -22.81 -12.79 -7.62
CA VAL A 112 -21.48 -13.39 -7.39
C VAL A 112 -21.63 -14.89 -7.19
N GLU A 113 -21.54 -15.62 -8.28
CA GLU A 113 -21.56 -17.08 -8.26
C GLU A 113 -20.21 -17.64 -7.74
N PRO A 114 -20.21 -18.64 -6.84
CA PRO A 114 -18.97 -19.23 -6.36
C PRO A 114 -18.32 -20.13 -7.41
N VAL A 115 -17.00 -20.15 -7.44
CA VAL A 115 -16.24 -21.22 -8.08
C VAL A 115 -16.02 -22.33 -7.05
N THR A 116 -16.51 -23.54 -7.33
CA THR A 116 -16.38 -24.67 -6.41
C THR A 116 -15.14 -25.49 -6.75
N VAL A 117 -14.26 -25.67 -5.78
CA VAL A 117 -13.14 -26.63 -5.80
C VAL A 117 -13.40 -27.75 -4.81
N ARG A 118 -12.62 -28.82 -4.88
CA ARG A 118 -12.85 -30.01 -4.04
C ARG A 118 -11.53 -30.58 -3.53
N ASP A 119 -11.53 -30.98 -2.28
CA ASP A 119 -10.45 -31.74 -1.65
C ASP A 119 -10.99 -32.97 -0.90
N GLU A 120 -10.18 -33.59 -0.06
CA GLU A 120 -10.54 -34.78 0.72
C GLU A 120 -11.69 -34.54 1.73
N TYR A 121 -11.92 -33.29 2.15
CA TYR A 121 -13.00 -32.90 3.07
C TYR A 121 -14.29 -32.46 2.33
N GLY A 122 -14.30 -32.50 0.99
CA GLY A 122 -15.46 -32.17 0.15
C GLY A 122 -15.31 -30.87 -0.63
N GLU A 123 -16.42 -30.15 -0.83
CA GLU A 123 -16.48 -28.92 -1.63
C GLU A 123 -16.08 -27.69 -0.82
N ILE A 124 -15.40 -26.77 -1.50
CA ILE A 124 -15.10 -25.40 -1.02
C ILE A 124 -15.61 -24.44 -2.08
N ASN A 125 -16.48 -23.54 -1.69
CA ASN A 125 -17.00 -22.48 -2.54
C ASN A 125 -16.14 -21.22 -2.39
N ILE A 126 -15.61 -20.70 -3.49
CA ILE A 126 -14.78 -19.51 -3.53
C ILE A 126 -15.61 -18.38 -4.16
N TYR A 127 -15.97 -17.39 -3.37
CA TYR A 127 -16.68 -16.20 -3.80
C TYR A 127 -15.68 -15.08 -4.10
N MET A 128 -15.79 -14.48 -5.29
CA MET A 128 -14.86 -13.45 -5.76
C MET A 128 -15.60 -12.11 -5.88
N LEU A 129 -15.60 -11.30 -4.80
CA LEU A 129 -16.17 -9.96 -4.78
C LEU A 129 -15.09 -8.93 -5.14
N PRO A 130 -15.10 -8.35 -6.35
CA PRO A 130 -14.20 -7.27 -6.70
C PRO A 130 -14.50 -6.02 -5.87
N PHE A 131 -13.64 -5.00 -5.96
CA PHE A 131 -13.91 -3.71 -5.34
C PHE A 131 -15.23 -3.12 -5.86
N VAL A 132 -16.13 -2.80 -4.96
CA VAL A 132 -17.42 -2.22 -5.28
C VAL A 132 -17.60 -0.84 -4.65
N LYS A 133 -18.24 0.07 -5.39
CA LYS A 133 -18.62 1.42 -4.91
C LYS A 133 -20.11 1.50 -4.68
N PRO A 134 -20.57 2.29 -3.69
CA PRO A 134 -22.01 2.47 -3.43
C PRO A 134 -22.81 2.83 -4.68
N SER A 135 -22.28 3.73 -5.52
CA SER A 135 -22.94 4.16 -6.77
C SER A 135 -23.13 3.04 -7.79
N LEU A 136 -22.20 2.06 -7.84
CA LEU A 136 -22.33 0.89 -8.71
C LEU A 136 -23.42 -0.04 -8.20
N VAL A 137 -23.36 -0.40 -6.91
CA VAL A 137 -24.28 -1.37 -6.28
C VAL A 137 -25.70 -0.81 -6.27
N LYS A 138 -25.88 0.48 -5.94
CA LYS A 138 -27.19 1.16 -6.01
C LYS A 138 -27.84 1.10 -7.41
N ARG A 139 -27.04 1.16 -8.46
CA ARG A 139 -27.57 1.06 -9.84
C ARG A 139 -28.08 -0.36 -10.13
N LEU A 140 -27.48 -1.38 -9.54
CA LEU A 140 -27.87 -2.78 -9.74
C LEU A 140 -29.05 -3.18 -8.83
N TYR A 141 -29.16 -2.59 -7.64
CA TYR A 141 -30.26 -2.80 -6.68
C TYR A 141 -30.95 -1.47 -6.36
N PRO A 142 -31.75 -0.91 -7.31
CA PRO A 142 -32.33 0.42 -7.18
C PRO A 142 -33.39 0.53 -6.07
N GLU A 143 -33.96 -0.59 -5.64
CA GLU A 143 -34.96 -0.67 -4.57
C GLU A 143 -34.35 -0.69 -3.17
N GLU A 144 -33.02 -0.87 -3.07
CA GLU A 144 -32.31 -0.90 -1.79
C GLU A 144 -31.74 0.48 -1.44
N GLU A 145 -31.73 0.80 -0.15
CA GLU A 145 -31.11 2.04 0.34
C GLU A 145 -29.59 1.84 0.50
N ILE A 146 -28.84 2.17 -0.57
CA ILE A 146 -27.38 2.05 -0.61
C ILE A 146 -26.77 3.43 -0.67
N ILE A 147 -26.11 3.85 0.42
CA ILE A 147 -25.50 5.17 0.60
C ILE A 147 -24.00 5.02 0.90
N THR A 148 -23.62 4.06 1.74
CA THR A 148 -22.27 3.84 2.22
C THR A 148 -21.63 2.61 1.59
N TYR A 149 -20.29 2.44 1.77
CA TYR A 149 -19.60 1.21 1.40
C TYR A 149 -20.10 0.01 2.21
N GLN A 150 -20.45 0.24 3.49
CA GLN A 150 -21.12 -0.76 4.33
C GLN A 150 -22.39 -1.30 3.69
N ASP A 151 -23.27 -0.41 3.22
CA ASP A 151 -24.53 -0.82 2.57
C ASP A 151 -24.26 -1.59 1.28
N ALA A 152 -23.30 -1.10 0.47
CA ALA A 152 -22.94 -1.72 -0.80
C ALA A 152 -22.39 -3.14 -0.62
N VAL A 153 -21.46 -3.34 0.31
CA VAL A 153 -20.84 -4.66 0.56
C VAL A 153 -21.87 -5.58 1.20
N ASN A 154 -22.69 -5.08 2.13
CA ASN A 154 -23.76 -5.85 2.75
C ASN A 154 -24.78 -6.36 1.72
N ALA A 155 -25.26 -5.48 0.82
CA ALA A 155 -26.14 -5.88 -0.27
C ALA A 155 -25.48 -6.94 -1.18
N ALA A 156 -24.24 -6.72 -1.62
CA ALA A 156 -23.54 -7.68 -2.45
C ALA A 156 -23.39 -9.05 -1.79
N VAL A 157 -23.07 -9.11 -0.48
CA VAL A 157 -22.91 -10.37 0.26
C VAL A 157 -24.27 -11.05 0.48
N GLN A 158 -25.33 -10.30 0.79
CA GLN A 158 -26.67 -10.86 0.99
C GLN A 158 -27.20 -11.54 -0.28
N HIS A 159 -26.90 -11.00 -1.45
CA HIS A 159 -27.31 -11.56 -2.74
C HIS A 159 -26.50 -12.80 -3.16
N MET A 160 -25.37 -13.13 -2.51
CA MET A 160 -24.58 -14.33 -2.81
C MET A 160 -25.26 -15.65 -2.48
N GLN A 161 -26.37 -15.64 -1.72
CA GLN A 161 -27.10 -16.86 -1.30
C GLN A 161 -26.19 -17.96 -0.75
N ILE A 162 -25.37 -17.61 0.24
CA ILE A 162 -24.33 -18.47 0.80
C ILE A 162 -24.94 -19.69 1.49
N ASP A 163 -24.56 -20.89 1.04
CA ASP A 163 -24.88 -22.13 1.75
C ASP A 163 -23.93 -22.30 2.95
N THR A 164 -24.41 -21.93 4.13
CA THR A 164 -23.62 -21.98 5.36
C THR A 164 -23.29 -23.40 5.83
N ASP A 165 -23.84 -24.45 5.23
CA ASP A 165 -23.45 -25.83 5.51
C ASP A 165 -22.18 -26.25 4.74
N LYS A 166 -21.76 -25.48 3.76
CA LYS A 166 -20.53 -25.71 3.00
C LYS A 166 -19.37 -24.89 3.54
N ARG A 167 -18.16 -25.25 3.11
CA ARG A 167 -16.95 -24.46 3.36
C ARG A 167 -16.91 -23.31 2.35
N ASN A 168 -16.96 -22.07 2.83
CA ASN A 168 -17.04 -20.89 2.00
C ASN A 168 -15.85 -19.97 2.27
N ILE A 169 -15.19 -19.53 1.21
CA ILE A 169 -14.10 -18.54 1.24
C ILE A 169 -14.55 -17.32 0.42
N LEU A 170 -14.30 -16.13 0.95
CA LEU A 170 -14.53 -14.88 0.23
C LEU A 170 -13.18 -14.22 -0.07
N LEU A 171 -13.00 -13.76 -1.33
CA LEU A 171 -12.05 -12.73 -1.67
C LEU A 171 -12.80 -11.41 -1.73
N ALA A 172 -12.28 -10.37 -1.05
CA ALA A 172 -12.83 -9.03 -1.11
C ALA A 172 -11.72 -7.97 -1.05
N HIS A 173 -11.98 -6.82 -1.63
CA HIS A 173 -11.03 -5.71 -1.63
C HIS A 173 -11.74 -4.47 -1.09
N GLN A 174 -11.70 -4.29 0.24
CA GLN A 174 -12.42 -3.24 0.94
C GLN A 174 -11.69 -2.81 2.21
N PHE A 175 -11.92 -1.58 2.66
CA PHE A 175 -11.48 -1.16 3.98
C PHE A 175 -12.44 -1.64 5.06
N VAL A 176 -11.93 -2.42 6.01
CA VAL A 176 -12.72 -2.95 7.12
C VAL A 176 -12.39 -2.23 8.41
N THR A 177 -13.43 -1.80 9.13
CA THR A 177 -13.35 -1.05 10.39
C THR A 177 -12.43 -1.72 11.41
N GLY A 178 -11.57 -0.92 12.05
CA GLY A 178 -10.63 -1.40 13.08
C GLY A 178 -9.26 -1.80 12.53
N ALA A 179 -9.04 -1.69 11.21
CA ALA A 179 -7.75 -1.90 10.60
C ALA A 179 -6.81 -0.68 10.73
N ALA A 180 -5.52 -0.93 10.86
CA ALA A 180 -4.49 0.11 10.83
C ALA A 180 -4.11 0.45 9.37
N ARG A 181 -3.97 1.73 9.06
CA ARG A 181 -3.62 2.27 7.74
C ARG A 181 -2.18 2.76 7.69
N CYS A 182 -1.61 2.89 6.51
CA CYS A 182 -0.35 3.57 6.22
C CYS A 182 -0.51 4.63 5.13
N ASP A 183 0.51 5.49 4.94
CA ASP A 183 0.44 6.66 4.04
C ASP A 183 0.37 6.29 2.54
N SER A 184 0.65 5.05 2.19
CA SER A 184 0.61 4.56 0.81
C SER A 184 -0.77 4.15 0.32
N GLU A 185 -1.76 4.12 1.21
CA GLU A 185 -3.14 3.75 0.91
C GLU A 185 -3.96 5.01 0.55
N GLU A 186 -4.76 4.92 -0.50
CA GLU A 186 -5.63 6.04 -0.90
C GLU A 186 -6.78 6.19 0.09
N LEU A 187 -6.98 7.41 0.57
CA LEU A 187 -8.12 7.76 1.40
C LEU A 187 -9.28 8.22 0.50
N SER A 188 -10.45 7.64 0.65
CA SER A 188 -11.65 8.25 0.07
C SER A 188 -11.97 9.58 0.77
N VAL A 189 -12.37 10.56 -0.02
CA VAL A 189 -12.78 11.86 0.48
C VAL A 189 -14.06 11.72 1.30
N GLY A 190 -13.95 11.83 2.63
CA GLY A 190 -15.08 11.83 3.54
C GLY A 190 -15.09 10.77 4.65
N GLY A 191 -14.12 9.84 4.70
CA GLY A 191 -14.00 8.87 5.80
C GLY A 191 -15.16 7.87 5.94
N VAL A 192 -15.88 7.58 4.85
CA VAL A 192 -17.11 6.76 4.84
C VAL A 192 -16.88 5.36 4.24
N ASP A 193 -15.60 4.94 4.13
CA ASP A 193 -15.22 3.71 3.43
C ASP A 193 -15.31 2.45 4.30
N ASP A 194 -15.60 2.63 5.58
CA ASP A 194 -15.53 1.59 6.59
C ASP A 194 -16.64 0.55 6.42
N VAL A 195 -16.22 -0.71 6.31
CA VAL A 195 -17.12 -1.87 6.29
C VAL A 195 -16.96 -2.63 7.60
N ASP A 196 -18.04 -2.92 8.30
CA ASP A 196 -17.99 -3.73 9.52
C ASP A 196 -17.74 -5.21 9.17
N ALA A 197 -16.84 -5.86 9.91
CA ALA A 197 -16.46 -7.25 9.66
C ALA A 197 -17.63 -8.25 9.80
N SER A 198 -18.73 -7.87 10.46
CA SER A 198 -19.90 -8.72 10.62
C SER A 198 -20.60 -9.06 9.30
N VAL A 199 -20.40 -8.25 8.25
CA VAL A 199 -20.95 -8.57 6.91
C VAL A 199 -20.37 -9.86 6.32
N PHE A 200 -19.23 -10.29 6.82
CA PHE A 200 -18.53 -11.50 6.37
C PHE A 200 -18.86 -12.74 7.18
N GLU A 201 -19.87 -12.68 8.05
CA GLU A 201 -20.37 -13.86 8.73
C GLU A 201 -20.91 -14.88 7.72
N GLY A 202 -20.56 -16.16 7.90
CA GLY A 202 -20.92 -17.23 6.96
C GLY A 202 -19.75 -17.71 6.10
N PHE A 203 -18.61 -16.96 6.10
CA PHE A 203 -17.37 -17.41 5.49
C PHE A 203 -16.40 -17.96 6.54
N GLU A 204 -15.72 -19.06 6.18
CA GLU A 204 -14.70 -19.66 7.05
C GLU A 204 -13.36 -18.89 6.94
N TYR A 205 -13.09 -18.33 5.78
CA TYR A 205 -11.96 -17.47 5.56
C TYR A 205 -12.33 -16.32 4.64
N VAL A 206 -11.86 -15.12 4.98
CA VAL A 206 -12.03 -13.90 4.18
C VAL A 206 -10.65 -13.37 3.82
N ALA A 207 -10.30 -13.49 2.56
CA ALA A 207 -9.07 -12.98 1.98
C ALA A 207 -9.27 -11.50 1.59
N LEU A 208 -8.78 -10.58 2.42
CA LEU A 208 -8.90 -9.15 2.21
C LEU A 208 -7.66 -8.57 1.51
N GLY A 209 -7.89 -7.66 0.57
CA GLY A 209 -6.93 -6.71 0.03
C GLY A 209 -7.36 -5.27 0.32
N HIS A 210 -6.56 -4.30 -0.09
CA HIS A 210 -6.68 -2.87 0.09
C HIS A 210 -5.68 -2.28 1.10
N LEU A 211 -5.38 -2.97 2.18
CA LEU A 211 -4.44 -2.47 3.18
C LEU A 211 -3.06 -3.13 3.04
N HIS A 212 -2.03 -2.30 3.07
CA HIS A 212 -0.66 -2.71 2.81
C HIS A 212 0.01 -3.42 3.98
N GLY A 213 -0.50 -3.23 5.20
CA GLY A 213 -0.03 -3.91 6.41
C GLY A 213 -0.70 -5.28 6.60
N PRO A 214 0.04 -6.41 6.73
CA PRO A 214 -0.56 -7.70 7.04
C PRO A 214 -1.17 -7.66 8.44
N GLN A 215 -2.48 -7.86 8.54
CA GLN A 215 -3.21 -7.76 9.79
C GLN A 215 -4.51 -8.57 9.77
N LYS A 216 -5.01 -8.93 10.95
CA LYS A 216 -6.33 -9.55 11.14
C LYS A 216 -7.35 -8.53 11.63
N ILE A 217 -8.60 -8.79 11.35
CA ILE A 217 -9.73 -7.98 11.83
C ILE A 217 -10.62 -8.84 12.71
N GLY A 218 -10.58 -8.58 14.01
CA GLY A 218 -11.32 -9.39 14.99
C GLY A 218 -10.86 -10.84 15.04
N LYS A 219 -11.29 -11.66 14.06
CA LYS A 219 -10.94 -13.09 13.97
C LYS A 219 -9.67 -13.29 13.11
N GLU A 220 -8.90 -14.35 13.38
CA GLU A 220 -7.73 -14.73 12.57
C GLU A 220 -8.10 -15.01 11.11
N THR A 221 -9.31 -15.46 10.88
CA THR A 221 -9.81 -15.89 9.57
C THR A 221 -10.33 -14.75 8.69
N VAL A 222 -10.38 -13.52 9.20
CA VAL A 222 -10.70 -12.29 8.43
C VAL A 222 -9.44 -11.44 8.43
N ARG A 223 -8.72 -11.41 7.31
CA ARG A 223 -7.42 -10.75 7.33
C ARG A 223 -6.94 -10.21 5.99
N TYR A 224 -6.10 -9.18 6.09
CA TYR A 224 -5.29 -8.65 5.02
C TYR A 224 -3.97 -9.41 4.91
N SER A 225 -3.57 -9.79 3.70
CA SER A 225 -2.21 -10.30 3.44
C SER A 225 -1.18 -9.17 3.43
N GLY A 226 -1.61 -7.98 3.07
CA GLY A 226 -0.73 -6.84 2.81
C GLY A 226 0.01 -6.95 1.48
N THR A 227 0.72 -5.88 1.12
CA THR A 227 1.56 -5.85 -0.08
C THR A 227 2.77 -6.79 0.06
N PRO A 228 3.25 -7.41 -1.03
CA PRO A 228 4.44 -8.27 -0.98
C PRO A 228 5.75 -7.48 -0.79
N LEU A 229 5.75 -6.20 -1.11
CA LEU A 229 6.87 -5.26 -0.92
C LEU A 229 6.41 -4.03 -0.15
N LYS A 230 7.36 -3.25 0.38
CA LYS A 230 7.07 -1.93 0.96
C LYS A 230 6.99 -0.90 -0.16
N TYR A 231 5.93 -0.11 -0.19
CA TYR A 231 5.69 0.92 -1.20
C TYR A 231 5.67 2.34 -0.64
N SER A 232 5.94 2.49 0.66
CA SER A 232 6.12 3.77 1.35
C SER A 232 7.07 3.62 2.53
N PHE A 233 7.76 4.71 2.90
CA PHE A 233 8.57 4.72 4.13
C PHE A 233 7.73 4.59 5.41
N SER A 234 6.45 4.91 5.39
CA SER A 234 5.53 4.57 6.49
C SER A 234 5.42 3.06 6.74
N GLU A 235 5.75 2.24 5.74
CA GLU A 235 5.79 0.78 5.83
C GLU A 235 7.19 0.24 6.23
N ALA A 236 8.19 1.10 6.50
CA ALA A 236 9.56 0.66 6.77
C ALA A 236 9.66 -0.38 7.91
N SER A 237 8.77 -0.29 8.90
CA SER A 237 8.68 -1.24 10.02
C SER A 237 7.85 -2.50 9.72
N HIS A 238 7.13 -2.57 8.59
CA HIS A 238 6.29 -3.71 8.25
C HIS A 238 7.13 -4.95 7.94
N LYS A 239 6.66 -6.10 8.41
CA LYS A 239 7.19 -7.41 8.03
C LYS A 239 6.27 -8.00 6.97
N LYS A 240 6.66 -7.90 5.72
CA LYS A 240 5.88 -8.43 4.60
C LYS A 240 5.90 -9.95 4.61
N ALA A 241 4.77 -10.57 4.29
CA ALA A 241 4.61 -12.01 4.34
C ALA A 241 3.59 -12.51 3.31
N ALA A 242 3.78 -13.71 2.82
CA ALA A 242 2.76 -14.48 2.14
C ALA A 242 1.94 -15.24 3.19
N VAL A 243 0.62 -15.28 3.05
CA VAL A 243 -0.27 -15.93 4.02
C VAL A 243 -0.67 -17.31 3.50
N ILE A 244 -0.24 -18.36 4.20
CA ILE A 244 -0.70 -19.73 3.96
C ILE A 244 -1.95 -19.99 4.80
N VAL A 245 -2.98 -20.55 4.16
CA VAL A 245 -4.28 -20.84 4.77
C VAL A 245 -4.63 -22.29 4.51
N ASP A 246 -4.61 -23.11 5.54
CA ASP A 246 -5.08 -24.49 5.47
C ASP A 246 -6.56 -24.53 5.87
N VAL A 247 -7.42 -24.78 4.90
CA VAL A 247 -8.85 -25.03 5.14
C VAL A 247 -9.06 -26.54 5.14
N GLU A 248 -9.27 -27.08 6.33
CA GLU A 248 -9.49 -28.51 6.56
C GLU A 248 -11.01 -28.83 6.57
N GLU A 249 -11.45 -29.66 7.48
CA GLU A 249 -12.89 -29.88 7.69
C GLU A 249 -13.59 -28.58 8.10
N LYS A 250 -14.91 -28.54 7.89
CA LYS A 250 -15.71 -27.34 8.18
C LYS A 250 -15.46 -26.82 9.60
N GLY A 251 -15.21 -25.51 9.71
CA GLY A 251 -14.89 -24.82 10.95
C GLY A 251 -13.41 -24.88 11.37
N THR A 252 -12.55 -25.56 10.59
CA THR A 252 -11.13 -25.69 10.91
C THR A 252 -10.26 -24.98 9.86
N VAL A 253 -9.70 -23.84 10.25
CA VAL A 253 -8.78 -23.03 9.42
C VAL A 253 -7.51 -22.78 10.21
N LYS A 254 -6.35 -23.08 9.61
CA LYS A 254 -5.03 -22.80 10.16
C LYS A 254 -4.33 -21.77 9.29
N ILE A 255 -3.62 -20.85 9.91
CA ILE A 255 -2.97 -19.74 9.22
C ILE A 255 -1.49 -19.68 9.59
N GLN A 256 -0.64 -19.54 8.58
CA GLN A 256 0.77 -19.35 8.75
C GLN A 256 1.24 -18.17 7.86
N GLN A 257 2.10 -17.33 8.40
CA GLN A 257 2.75 -16.26 7.63
C GLN A 257 4.18 -16.67 7.29
N ILE A 258 4.50 -16.66 5.99
CA ILE A 258 5.85 -16.92 5.49
C ILE A 258 6.49 -15.57 5.14
N PRO A 259 7.57 -15.16 5.81
CA PRO A 259 8.22 -13.88 5.54
C PRO A 259 8.65 -13.75 4.08
N LEU A 260 8.37 -12.62 3.48
CA LEU A 260 8.86 -12.21 2.17
C LEU A 260 10.11 -11.35 2.35
N VAL A 261 11.23 -11.80 1.79
CA VAL A 261 12.50 -11.08 1.86
C VAL A 261 12.70 -10.34 0.55
N PRO A 262 12.68 -9.00 0.53
CA PRO A 262 12.86 -8.22 -0.69
C PRO A 262 14.32 -8.29 -1.19
N LYS A 263 14.57 -7.99 -2.46
CA LYS A 263 15.91 -7.80 -3.01
C LYS A 263 16.56 -6.54 -2.42
N HIS A 264 15.82 -5.43 -2.38
CA HIS A 264 16.18 -4.19 -1.74
C HIS A 264 15.09 -3.85 -0.71
N ASP A 265 15.48 -3.74 0.56
CA ASP A 265 14.55 -3.35 1.61
C ASP A 265 14.37 -1.82 1.62
N MET A 266 13.30 -1.35 2.24
CA MET A 266 13.03 0.07 2.43
C MET A 266 13.29 0.45 3.89
N ARG A 267 14.21 1.39 4.11
CA ARG A 267 14.67 1.78 5.44
C ARG A 267 14.75 3.28 5.62
N GLU A 268 14.57 3.72 6.85
CA GLU A 268 14.84 5.08 7.29
C GLU A 268 16.12 5.10 8.12
N ILE A 269 17.03 6.02 7.82
CA ILE A 269 18.22 6.29 8.63
C ILE A 269 18.27 7.76 9.00
N ARG A 270 18.80 8.05 10.20
CA ARG A 270 18.84 9.40 10.76
C ARG A 270 20.15 9.61 11.49
N GLY A 271 20.78 10.75 11.26
CA GLY A 271 22.02 11.16 11.92
C GLY A 271 22.63 12.38 11.24
N THR A 272 23.77 12.85 11.76
CA THR A 272 24.55 13.88 11.07
C THR A 272 25.20 13.29 9.81
N TYR A 273 25.58 14.13 8.87
CA TYR A 273 26.29 13.71 7.66
C TYR A 273 27.54 12.89 7.99
N MET A 274 28.33 13.35 8.98
CA MET A 274 29.52 12.64 9.42
C MET A 274 29.24 11.25 10.03
N GLU A 275 28.13 11.13 10.76
CA GLU A 275 27.72 9.85 11.34
C GLU A 275 27.28 8.88 10.25
N VAL A 276 26.34 9.27 9.38
CA VAL A 276 25.80 8.37 8.35
C VAL A 276 26.83 8.00 7.27
N THR A 277 27.91 8.78 7.11
CA THR A 277 29.01 8.47 6.18
C THR A 277 30.20 7.76 6.84
N ALA A 278 30.17 7.57 8.18
CA ALA A 278 31.20 6.82 8.85
C ALA A 278 31.15 5.33 8.49
N LEU A 279 32.31 4.72 8.18
CA LEU A 279 32.38 3.30 7.78
C LEU A 279 31.72 2.38 8.82
N ASP A 280 31.92 2.66 10.11
CA ASP A 280 31.32 1.88 11.20
C ASP A 280 29.79 1.93 11.23
N PHE A 281 29.17 2.97 10.65
CA PHE A 281 27.72 3.09 10.55
C PHE A 281 27.14 2.14 9.51
N TYR A 282 27.77 2.02 8.34
CA TYR A 282 27.17 1.30 7.21
C TYR A 282 27.84 -0.03 6.85
N LYS A 283 28.98 -0.39 7.44
CA LYS A 283 29.73 -1.63 7.10
C LYS A 283 28.91 -2.92 7.19
N ASP A 284 27.92 -2.95 8.11
CA ASP A 284 27.07 -4.12 8.36
C ASP A 284 25.66 -3.95 7.75
N MET A 285 25.44 -2.88 6.96
CA MET A 285 24.17 -2.59 6.28
C MET A 285 24.21 -3.03 4.82
N ASN A 286 23.05 -3.40 4.28
CA ASN A 286 22.88 -3.46 2.83
C ASN A 286 22.75 -2.04 2.28
N THR A 287 23.81 -1.50 1.68
CA THR A 287 23.82 -0.14 1.14
C THR A 287 23.00 0.02 -0.15
N GLU A 288 22.62 -1.09 -0.78
CA GLU A 288 21.75 -1.12 -1.96
C GLU A 288 20.24 -0.99 -1.62
N ASP A 289 19.87 -0.98 -0.34
CA ASP A 289 18.49 -0.78 0.08
C ASP A 289 17.98 0.61 -0.29
N TYR A 290 16.67 0.75 -0.44
CA TYR A 290 15.99 2.03 -0.67
C TYR A 290 15.96 2.83 0.63
N LEU A 291 16.54 4.04 0.61
CA LEU A 291 16.74 4.81 1.82
C LEU A 291 16.00 6.15 1.80
N HIS A 292 15.36 6.45 2.92
CA HIS A 292 15.03 7.80 3.35
C HIS A 292 16.07 8.23 4.39
N ILE A 293 16.91 9.19 4.05
CA ILE A 293 17.94 9.72 4.95
C ILE A 293 17.45 11.04 5.53
N THR A 294 17.45 11.14 6.86
CA THR A 294 17.17 12.39 7.57
C THR A 294 18.45 12.91 8.21
N LEU A 295 19.00 13.98 7.67
CA LEU A 295 20.16 14.64 8.22
C LEU A 295 19.77 15.56 9.40
N THR A 296 20.57 15.52 10.46
CA THR A 296 20.37 16.34 11.67
C THR A 296 21.35 17.50 11.76
N ASP A 297 22.13 17.74 10.72
CA ASP A 297 23.05 18.87 10.62
C ASP A 297 22.27 20.19 10.62
N GLU A 298 22.73 21.15 11.42
CA GLU A 298 22.12 22.51 11.47
C GLU A 298 22.45 23.32 10.22
N GLU A 299 23.59 23.04 9.60
CA GLU A 299 24.02 23.67 8.35
C GLU A 299 23.71 22.77 7.15
N ASP A 300 23.28 23.36 6.03
CA ASP A 300 23.05 22.64 4.80
C ASP A 300 24.35 22.07 4.23
N ILE A 301 24.39 20.77 3.97
CA ILE A 301 25.54 20.11 3.35
C ILE A 301 25.49 20.32 1.83
N PRO A 302 26.45 21.04 1.24
CA PRO A 302 26.48 21.25 -0.21
C PRO A 302 26.55 19.92 -0.96
N ASP A 303 25.63 19.70 -1.92
CA ASP A 303 25.49 18.47 -2.71
C ASP A 303 25.41 17.21 -1.84
N ALA A 304 24.62 17.27 -0.76
CA ALA A 304 24.47 16.15 0.19
C ALA A 304 24.04 14.85 -0.51
N ILE A 305 23.04 14.95 -1.41
CA ILE A 305 22.49 13.77 -2.10
C ILE A 305 23.53 13.12 -3.04
N GLY A 306 24.33 13.93 -3.77
CA GLY A 306 25.40 13.41 -4.63
C GLY A 306 26.49 12.70 -3.84
N LYS A 307 26.91 13.29 -2.72
CA LYS A 307 27.91 12.70 -1.84
C LYS A 307 27.41 11.42 -1.17
N LEU A 308 26.19 11.42 -0.64
CA LEU A 308 25.58 10.24 0.02
C LEU A 308 25.36 9.10 -0.98
N ARG A 309 25.04 9.37 -2.23
CA ARG A 309 24.89 8.34 -3.29
C ARG A 309 26.18 7.61 -3.61
N THR A 310 27.34 8.09 -3.21
CA THR A 310 28.59 7.32 -3.34
C THR A 310 28.66 6.13 -2.39
N ILE A 311 27.85 6.14 -1.32
CA ILE A 311 27.74 5.05 -0.33
C ILE A 311 26.41 4.31 -0.50
N TYR A 312 25.32 5.07 -0.71
CA TYR A 312 23.95 4.61 -0.77
C TYR A 312 23.32 4.95 -2.13
N PRO A 313 23.51 4.14 -3.16
CA PRO A 313 23.10 4.49 -4.53
C PRO A 313 21.59 4.69 -4.66
N ASN A 314 20.78 4.01 -3.83
CA ASN A 314 19.33 3.99 -3.91
C ASN A 314 18.65 4.93 -2.89
N ILE A 315 19.20 6.13 -2.68
CA ILE A 315 18.52 7.15 -1.87
C ILE A 315 17.27 7.63 -2.62
N MET A 316 16.11 7.31 -2.08
CA MET A 316 14.80 7.75 -2.59
C MET A 316 14.40 9.12 -2.06
N LYS A 317 14.78 9.43 -0.80
CA LYS A 317 14.39 10.68 -0.13
C LYS A 317 15.50 11.16 0.78
N LEU A 318 15.75 12.48 0.76
CA LEU A 318 16.63 13.18 1.69
C LEU A 318 15.80 14.26 2.40
N SER A 319 15.87 14.29 3.71
CA SER A 319 15.20 15.27 4.56
C SER A 319 16.20 15.87 5.55
N TYR A 320 15.87 17.02 6.10
CA TYR A 320 16.59 17.63 7.22
C TYR A 320 15.68 17.74 8.43
N ASP A 321 16.21 17.44 9.61
CA ASP A 321 15.57 17.67 10.91
C ASP A 321 16.45 18.57 11.74
N ASN A 322 16.40 19.87 11.48
CA ASN A 322 17.16 20.93 12.13
C ASN A 322 16.24 22.06 12.63
N LEU A 323 16.79 23.07 13.28
CA LEU A 323 16.01 24.18 13.82
C LEU A 323 15.14 24.87 12.76
N ARG A 324 15.68 25.08 11.56
CA ARG A 324 14.94 25.67 10.44
C ARG A 324 13.71 24.86 10.04
N THR A 325 13.87 23.53 9.86
CA THR A 325 12.76 22.67 9.44
C THR A 325 11.70 22.53 10.53
N ARG A 326 12.10 22.52 11.81
CA ARG A 326 11.17 22.46 12.94
C ARG A 326 10.39 23.77 13.10
N ALA A 327 11.05 24.92 12.95
CA ALA A 327 10.42 26.22 13.04
C ALA A 327 9.40 26.44 11.90
N ALA A 328 9.71 25.98 10.66
CA ALA A 328 8.80 26.06 9.52
C ALA A 328 7.49 25.29 9.73
N VAL A 329 7.52 24.20 10.51
CA VAL A 329 6.31 23.44 10.89
C VAL A 329 5.47 24.22 11.90
N THR A 330 6.11 24.94 12.82
CA THR A 330 5.42 25.72 13.87
C THR A 330 4.70 26.95 13.27
N VAL A 331 5.27 27.61 12.27
CA VAL A 331 4.69 28.79 11.62
C VAL A 331 3.42 28.46 10.82
N ARG A 332 3.25 27.25 10.32
CA ARG A 332 2.00 26.83 9.66
C ARG A 332 0.80 26.71 10.58
N GLY A 333 1.01 26.71 11.90
CA GLY A 333 -0.02 26.54 12.93
C GLY A 333 -0.47 27.82 13.65
N THR A 334 0.16 28.99 13.43
CA THR A 334 -0.17 30.20 14.17
C THR A 334 -0.76 31.30 13.27
N ALA A 335 -2.00 31.65 13.54
CA ALA A 335 -2.75 32.73 12.90
C ALA A 335 -2.39 34.12 13.47
N GLU A 336 -1.16 34.36 13.97
CA GLU A 336 -0.73 35.60 14.62
C GLU A 336 0.12 36.52 13.72
N VAL A 337 -0.08 36.48 12.42
CA VAL A 337 0.68 37.34 11.48
C VAL A 337 0.21 38.82 11.51
N GLU A 338 -0.99 39.10 12.02
CA GLU A 338 -1.59 40.43 11.96
C GLU A 338 -1.04 41.45 12.98
N GLU A 339 -0.25 41.02 13.99
CA GLU A 339 0.26 41.90 15.04
C GLU A 339 1.77 42.22 14.97
N LYS A 340 2.51 41.63 14.03
CA LYS A 340 3.97 41.82 13.94
C LYS A 340 4.37 42.91 12.97
N SER A 341 5.39 43.68 13.37
CA SER A 341 5.97 44.67 12.45
C SER A 341 6.70 44.00 11.29
N PRO A 342 6.78 44.66 10.12
CA PRO A 342 7.50 44.13 8.96
C PRO A 342 8.96 43.72 9.24
N MET A 343 9.64 44.45 10.13
CA MET A 343 11.00 44.16 10.56
C MET A 343 11.07 42.89 11.43
N GLU A 344 10.08 42.67 12.30
CA GLU A 344 9.97 41.43 13.07
C GLU A 344 9.71 40.22 12.18
N LEU A 345 8.83 40.36 11.18
CA LEU A 345 8.57 39.31 10.19
C LEU A 345 9.83 39.00 9.38
N LEU A 346 10.62 40.00 8.99
CA LEU A 346 11.87 39.82 8.28
C LEU A 346 12.94 39.13 9.13
N ARG A 347 13.06 39.47 10.42
CA ARG A 347 13.96 38.80 11.35
C ARG A 347 13.61 37.31 11.49
N GLU A 348 12.36 37.02 11.75
CA GLU A 348 11.88 35.63 11.86
C GLU A 348 12.12 34.85 10.55
N PHE A 349 11.81 35.46 9.42
CA PHE A 349 12.08 34.85 8.12
C PHE A 349 13.57 34.59 7.89
N TYR A 350 14.42 35.57 8.24
CA TYR A 350 15.87 35.42 8.11
C TYR A 350 16.42 34.32 9.01
N GLU A 351 16.01 34.29 10.27
CA GLU A 351 16.40 33.27 11.24
C GLU A 351 15.93 31.88 10.80
N LEU A 352 14.69 31.77 10.30
CA LEU A 352 14.14 30.55 9.72
C LEU A 352 14.94 30.03 8.51
N GLN A 353 15.47 30.97 7.67
CA GLN A 353 16.21 30.58 6.46
C GLN A 353 17.67 30.28 6.75
N ASN A 354 18.28 30.92 7.74
CA ASN A 354 19.72 30.88 7.97
C ASN A 354 20.14 30.14 9.25
N ASN A 355 19.19 29.66 10.06
CA ASN A 355 19.39 29.04 11.39
C ASN A 355 20.22 29.94 12.36
N GLN A 356 20.33 31.23 12.08
CA GLN A 356 21.06 32.21 12.85
C GLN A 356 20.32 33.53 12.79
N PRO A 357 20.28 34.31 13.91
CA PRO A 357 19.70 35.63 13.90
C PRO A 357 20.52 36.56 12.99
N MET A 358 19.89 37.62 12.50
CA MET A 358 20.61 38.70 11.80
C MET A 358 21.67 39.31 12.73
N THR A 359 22.82 39.61 12.12
CA THR A 359 23.82 40.46 12.79
C THR A 359 23.36 41.92 12.83
N ASP A 360 23.88 42.71 13.76
CA ASP A 360 23.53 44.13 13.88
C ASP A 360 23.70 44.90 12.52
N GLY A 361 24.74 44.58 11.76
CA GLY A 361 24.96 45.19 10.46
C GLY A 361 23.95 44.77 9.38
N GLN A 362 23.46 43.54 9.43
CA GLN A 362 22.39 43.05 8.52
C GLN A 362 21.04 43.68 8.89
N GLU A 363 20.75 43.84 10.16
CA GLU A 363 19.56 44.54 10.62
C GLU A 363 19.55 46.04 10.22
N GLU A 364 20.69 46.71 10.29
CA GLU A 364 20.83 48.10 9.89
C GLU A 364 20.59 48.27 8.40
N ILE A 365 21.16 47.39 7.56
CA ILE A 365 20.94 47.38 6.10
C ILE A 365 19.46 47.08 5.78
N ALA A 366 18.87 46.10 6.41
CA ALA A 366 17.48 45.70 6.17
C ALA A 366 16.50 46.85 6.57
N ARG A 367 16.77 47.53 7.68
CA ARG A 367 16.00 48.69 8.12
C ARG A 367 16.12 49.85 7.13
N GLY A 368 17.31 50.16 6.68
CA GLY A 368 17.55 51.25 5.68
C GLY A 368 16.80 50.95 4.35
N MET A 369 16.83 49.70 3.88
CA MET A 369 16.08 49.31 2.67
C MET A 369 14.55 49.39 2.90
N MET A 370 14.06 49.05 4.04
CA MET A 370 12.63 49.14 4.33
C MET A 370 12.18 50.61 4.41
N GLU A 371 12.97 51.47 5.07
CA GLU A 371 12.69 52.91 5.13
C GLU A 371 12.65 53.53 3.74
N GLU A 372 13.59 53.21 2.85
CA GLU A 372 13.65 53.68 1.47
C GLU A 372 12.41 53.24 0.65
N ILE A 373 12.00 51.99 0.75
CA ILE A 373 10.80 51.46 0.06
C ILE A 373 9.51 52.16 0.53
N TRP A 374 9.36 52.43 1.84
CA TRP A 374 8.17 53.09 2.37
C TRP A 374 8.17 54.64 2.22
N GLU A 375 9.31 55.27 1.99
CA GLU A 375 9.39 56.68 1.61
C GLU A 375 8.98 56.92 0.15
N ASP A 376 9.27 55.95 -0.75
CA ASP A 376 8.93 56.02 -2.19
C ASP A 376 7.43 55.75 -2.45
N GLU A 377 6.68 55.15 -1.50
CA GLU A 377 5.24 54.91 -1.62
C GLU A 377 4.36 56.06 -1.05
N ARG A 378 4.96 57.18 -0.59
CA ARG A 378 4.28 58.41 -0.16
C ARG A 378 4.40 59.53 -1.16
#